data_8e450ec4659b7da5dea16ef9bf99658f
#
_entry.id   8e450ec4659b7da5dea16ef9bf99658f
#
_cell.length_a   1.000
_cell.length_b   1.000
_cell.length_c   1.000
_cell.angle_alpha   90.00
_cell.angle_beta   90.00
_cell.angle_gamma   90.00
#
_symmetry.space_group_name_H-M   'P 1'
#
loop_
_entity.id
_entity.type
_entity.pdbx_description
1 polymer ?
#
loop_
_entity_poly.entity_id
_entity_poly.type
_entity_poly.pdbx_seq_one_letter_code
_entity_poly.pdbx_strand_id
1 'polypeptide(L)'
;WPRTWMVLTMQRFIGAMICLALHLYLAGIVSLQEVMANGNEWEMMSLWEKLKTVYIVGAAGKYKYYFVWMFADASSAACGLAYNGINAEKSVTGREGPEQWNGMTNIHPFGVDFANTFAEIPSHWNIRTGIWLRHYCYDRIHRFRVRTSGKKNRKAGPVELLLTQLVSGIWHGLSAGYWMFFSSTALIIYSSRRTYKWQRDYMSERFVKYWRMFSLVMTHVGLIYLTPAFHLVEFKETLRAWNGMYWFVHIFSIASIALTILVRPERWKKRKKDFAASKKEK
;
A
#
# COMPACT_ATOMS: atom_id res chain seq x y z
N TRP A 1 -14.26 7.23 32.37
CA TRP A 1 -13.98 6.81 30.99
C TRP A 1 -14.35 7.94 30.04
N PRO A 2 -13.57 8.13 28.96
CA PRO A 2 -13.89 9.07 27.90
C PRO A 2 -15.28 8.82 27.31
N ARG A 3 -16.01 9.87 26.95
CA ARG A 3 -17.45 9.76 26.60
C ARG A 3 -17.76 8.96 25.34
N THR A 4 -16.79 8.87 24.41
CA THR A 4 -17.00 8.25 23.09
C THR A 4 -16.55 6.79 23.00
N TRP A 5 -15.94 6.21 24.03
CA TRP A 5 -15.33 4.90 24.01
C TRP A 5 -16.26 3.77 23.56
N MET A 6 -17.47 3.73 24.11
CA MET A 6 -18.46 2.67 23.81
C MET A 6 -18.90 2.73 22.36
N VAL A 7 -19.26 3.93 21.89
CA VAL A 7 -19.73 4.14 20.50
C VAL A 7 -18.64 3.72 19.51
N LEU A 8 -17.40 4.14 19.75
CA LEU A 8 -16.27 3.78 18.89
C LEU A 8 -15.94 2.29 18.93
N THR A 9 -15.99 1.68 20.10
CA THR A 9 -15.81 0.23 20.25
C THR A 9 -16.85 -0.52 19.43
N MET A 10 -18.14 -0.15 19.54
CA MET A 10 -19.22 -0.79 18.79
C MET A 10 -19.11 -0.55 17.28
N GLN A 11 -18.78 0.66 16.84
CA GLN A 11 -18.56 0.95 15.41
C GLN A 11 -17.45 0.08 14.81
N ARG A 12 -16.33 -0.06 15.51
CA ARG A 12 -15.20 -0.90 15.06
C ARG A 12 -15.58 -2.38 15.06
N PHE A 13 -16.27 -2.83 16.10
CA PHE A 13 -16.74 -4.21 16.19
C PHE A 13 -17.72 -4.55 15.06
N ILE A 14 -18.74 -3.71 14.82
CA ILE A 14 -19.69 -3.92 13.71
C ILE A 14 -18.95 -3.91 12.37
N GLY A 15 -18.05 -2.96 12.14
CA GLY A 15 -17.22 -2.93 10.95
C GLY A 15 -16.38 -4.20 10.77
N ALA A 16 -15.81 -4.74 11.86
CA ALA A 16 -15.10 -6.02 11.84
C ALA A 16 -16.03 -7.18 11.44
N MET A 17 -17.23 -7.26 12.01
CA MET A 17 -18.21 -8.32 11.67
C MET A 17 -18.65 -8.25 10.20
N ILE A 18 -18.87 -7.07 9.66
CA ILE A 18 -19.16 -6.87 8.23
C ILE A 18 -17.98 -7.39 7.38
N CYS A 19 -16.75 -7.07 7.75
CA CYS A 19 -15.56 -7.56 7.04
C CYS A 19 -15.43 -9.09 7.13
N LEU A 20 -15.76 -9.70 8.27
CA LEU A 20 -15.79 -11.16 8.43
C LEU A 20 -16.82 -11.80 7.49
N ALA A 21 -18.05 -11.26 7.45
CA ALA A 21 -19.10 -11.76 6.57
C ALA A 21 -18.69 -11.66 5.09
N LEU A 22 -18.11 -10.54 4.68
CA LEU A 22 -17.59 -10.35 3.32
C LEU A 22 -16.43 -11.32 3.02
N HIS A 23 -15.52 -11.55 3.96
CA HIS A 23 -14.46 -12.54 3.81
C HIS A 23 -15.03 -13.94 3.57
N LEU A 24 -15.93 -14.40 4.43
CA LEU A 24 -16.51 -15.75 4.33
C LEU A 24 -17.30 -15.93 3.03
N TYR A 25 -18.08 -14.94 2.63
CA TYR A 25 -18.82 -14.96 1.37
C TYR A 25 -17.88 -15.06 0.16
N LEU A 26 -16.89 -14.19 0.06
CA LEU A 26 -15.96 -14.16 -1.08
C LEU A 26 -15.04 -15.38 -1.12
N ALA A 27 -14.60 -15.88 0.03
CA ALA A 27 -13.77 -17.08 0.11
C ALA A 27 -14.51 -18.34 -0.33
N GLY A 28 -15.84 -18.35 -0.22
CA GLY A 28 -16.68 -19.45 -0.73
C GLY A 28 -16.94 -19.42 -2.23
N ILE A 29 -16.57 -18.35 -2.96
CA ILE A 29 -16.84 -18.25 -4.40
C ILE A 29 -15.81 -19.01 -5.24
N VAL A 30 -14.52 -18.84 -4.93
CA VAL A 30 -13.42 -19.45 -5.71
C VAL A 30 -12.15 -19.57 -4.88
N SER A 31 -11.45 -20.69 -5.03
CA SER A 31 -10.13 -20.95 -4.46
C SER A 31 -9.08 -20.90 -5.57
N LEU A 32 -8.09 -20.02 -5.44
CA LEU A 32 -7.00 -19.94 -6.41
C LEU A 32 -6.14 -21.22 -6.39
N GLN A 33 -5.95 -21.84 -5.22
CA GLN A 33 -5.23 -23.10 -5.09
C GLN A 33 -5.93 -24.23 -5.87
N GLU A 34 -7.26 -24.31 -5.78
CA GLU A 34 -8.05 -25.32 -6.51
C GLU A 34 -7.98 -25.12 -8.01
N VAL A 35 -8.16 -23.88 -8.48
CA VAL A 35 -8.04 -23.53 -9.92
C VAL A 35 -6.64 -23.87 -10.44
N MET A 36 -5.59 -23.60 -9.68
CA MET A 36 -4.22 -23.90 -10.07
C MET A 36 -3.90 -25.41 -10.02
N ALA A 37 -4.56 -26.17 -9.13
CA ALA A 37 -4.38 -27.61 -9.00
C ALA A 37 -5.16 -28.41 -10.06
N ASN A 38 -6.23 -27.85 -10.65
CA ASN A 38 -7.09 -28.52 -11.62
C ASN A 38 -6.48 -28.53 -13.03
N GLY A 39 -5.41 -29.27 -13.23
CA GLY A 39 -4.83 -29.48 -14.56
C GLY A 39 -4.49 -28.18 -15.29
N ASN A 40 -5.16 -27.94 -16.44
CA ASN A 40 -4.94 -26.75 -17.28
C ASN A 40 -6.03 -25.68 -17.12
N GLU A 41 -6.83 -25.72 -16.06
CA GLU A 41 -7.95 -24.80 -15.88
C GLU A 41 -7.47 -23.33 -15.94
N TRP A 42 -6.39 -23.00 -15.24
CA TRP A 42 -5.81 -21.66 -15.26
C TRP A 42 -5.40 -21.21 -16.67
N GLU A 43 -4.76 -22.09 -17.46
CA GLU A 43 -4.30 -21.76 -18.81
C GLU A 43 -5.48 -21.53 -19.76
N MET A 44 -6.56 -22.28 -19.61
CA MET A 44 -7.77 -22.19 -20.44
C MET A 44 -8.60 -20.92 -20.15
N MET A 45 -8.46 -20.32 -18.96
CA MET A 45 -9.13 -19.07 -18.61
C MET A 45 -8.67 -17.94 -19.52
N SER A 46 -9.60 -17.09 -19.95
CA SER A 46 -9.30 -15.79 -20.53
C SER A 46 -8.60 -14.87 -19.51
N LEU A 47 -7.92 -13.83 -19.98
CA LEU A 47 -7.29 -12.85 -19.10
C LEU A 47 -8.31 -12.22 -18.11
N TRP A 48 -9.53 -11.99 -18.57
CA TRP A 48 -10.59 -11.41 -17.73
C TRP A 48 -11.01 -12.35 -16.60
N GLU A 49 -11.18 -13.63 -16.88
CA GLU A 49 -11.49 -14.63 -15.86
C GLU A 49 -10.36 -14.77 -14.83
N LYS A 50 -9.09 -14.79 -15.28
CA LYS A 50 -7.92 -14.77 -14.40
C LYS A 50 -7.93 -13.56 -13.49
N LEU A 51 -8.15 -12.37 -14.04
CA LEU A 51 -8.21 -11.13 -13.25
C LEU A 51 -9.37 -11.14 -12.26
N LYS A 52 -10.54 -11.63 -12.68
CA LYS A 52 -11.72 -11.77 -11.79
C LYS A 52 -11.44 -12.74 -10.64
N THR A 53 -10.86 -13.91 -10.93
CA THR A 53 -10.48 -14.89 -9.91
C THR A 53 -9.52 -14.31 -8.90
N VAL A 54 -8.43 -13.71 -9.37
CA VAL A 54 -7.43 -13.08 -8.49
C VAL A 54 -8.01 -11.90 -7.71
N TYR A 55 -8.95 -11.16 -8.29
CA TYR A 55 -9.68 -10.09 -7.59
C TYR A 55 -10.52 -10.63 -6.43
N ILE A 56 -11.31 -11.68 -6.66
CA ILE A 56 -12.18 -12.27 -5.62
C ILE A 56 -11.32 -12.82 -4.48
N VAL A 57 -10.28 -13.59 -4.80
CA VAL A 57 -9.35 -14.15 -3.80
C VAL A 57 -8.61 -13.04 -3.03
N GLY A 58 -8.14 -12.01 -3.73
CA GLY A 58 -7.49 -10.85 -3.11
C GLY A 58 -8.42 -10.05 -2.21
N ALA A 59 -9.68 -9.84 -2.65
CA ALA A 59 -10.69 -9.17 -1.84
C ALA A 59 -11.04 -9.99 -0.60
N ALA A 60 -11.21 -11.31 -0.73
CA ALA A 60 -11.42 -12.20 0.42
C ALA A 60 -10.29 -12.08 1.43
N GLY A 61 -9.03 -12.17 0.97
CA GLY A 61 -7.86 -11.98 1.83
C GLY A 61 -7.81 -10.60 2.49
N LYS A 62 -8.11 -9.54 1.74
CA LYS A 62 -8.16 -8.16 2.23
C LYS A 62 -9.17 -8.01 3.37
N TYR A 63 -10.40 -8.49 3.20
CA TYR A 63 -11.45 -8.40 4.23
C TYR A 63 -11.13 -9.25 5.47
N LYS A 64 -10.42 -10.38 5.31
CA LYS A 64 -9.88 -11.16 6.45
C LYS A 64 -8.98 -10.28 7.33
N TYR A 65 -8.03 -9.56 6.73
CA TYR A 65 -7.13 -8.69 7.48
C TYR A 65 -7.84 -7.47 8.05
N TYR A 66 -8.80 -6.89 7.33
CA TYR A 66 -9.64 -5.80 7.87
C TYR A 66 -10.39 -6.27 9.12
N PHE A 67 -11.02 -7.45 9.06
CA PHE A 67 -11.68 -8.06 10.21
C PHE A 67 -10.73 -8.16 11.40
N VAL A 68 -9.58 -8.84 11.24
CA VAL A 68 -8.63 -9.09 12.34
C VAL A 68 -8.16 -7.79 12.99
N TRP A 69 -7.78 -6.80 12.19
CA TRP A 69 -7.26 -5.54 12.72
C TRP A 69 -8.32 -4.62 13.30
N MET A 70 -9.51 -4.57 12.71
CA MET A 70 -10.63 -3.80 13.27
C MET A 70 -11.16 -4.43 14.55
N PHE A 71 -11.19 -5.77 14.64
CA PHE A 71 -11.56 -6.49 15.84
C PHE A 71 -10.56 -6.26 16.98
N ALA A 72 -9.26 -6.33 16.68
CA ALA A 72 -8.20 -6.00 17.63
C ALA A 72 -8.28 -4.53 18.11
N ASP A 73 -8.60 -3.61 17.20
CA ASP A 73 -8.76 -2.19 17.52
C ASP A 73 -10.02 -1.94 18.37
N ALA A 74 -11.12 -2.66 18.11
CA ALA A 74 -12.32 -2.64 18.96
C ALA A 74 -12.02 -3.15 20.37
N SER A 75 -11.32 -4.29 20.49
CA SER A 75 -10.90 -4.86 21.78
C SER A 75 -10.00 -3.90 22.54
N SER A 76 -9.05 -3.26 21.85
CA SER A 76 -8.14 -2.27 22.44
C SER A 76 -8.89 -1.01 22.90
N ALA A 77 -9.93 -0.60 22.18
CA ALA A 77 -10.79 0.51 22.59
C ALA A 77 -11.63 0.12 23.82
N ALA A 78 -12.18 -1.10 23.84
CA ALA A 78 -12.99 -1.61 24.97
C ALA A 78 -12.23 -1.58 26.30
N CYS A 79 -10.92 -1.92 26.29
CA CYS A 79 -10.08 -1.86 27.50
C CYS A 79 -9.29 -0.55 27.67
N GLY A 80 -9.57 0.48 26.86
CA GLY A 80 -8.97 1.82 27.00
C GLY A 80 -7.57 1.98 26.39
N LEU A 81 -6.91 0.92 25.93
CA LEU A 81 -5.55 0.96 25.36
C LEU A 81 -5.45 1.78 24.08
N ALA A 82 -6.56 1.92 23.34
CA ALA A 82 -6.59 2.70 22.12
C ALA A 82 -6.66 4.23 22.38
N TYR A 83 -6.94 4.66 23.62
CA TYR A 83 -7.07 6.09 23.95
C TYR A 83 -5.72 6.81 23.85
N ASN A 84 -5.70 7.90 23.11
CA ASN A 84 -4.50 8.69 22.83
C ASN A 84 -4.66 10.19 23.18
N GLY A 85 -5.52 10.50 24.16
CA GLY A 85 -5.74 11.84 24.63
C GLY A 85 -6.77 12.65 23.83
N ILE A 86 -6.71 13.96 23.99
CA ILE A 86 -7.60 14.94 23.36
C ILE A 86 -6.81 15.70 22.29
N ASN A 87 -7.42 15.93 21.14
CA ASN A 87 -6.81 16.73 20.08
C ASN A 87 -6.97 18.23 20.39
N ALA A 88 -5.97 18.82 21.05
CA ALA A 88 -5.98 20.23 21.43
C ALA A 88 -6.02 21.19 20.21
N GLU A 89 -5.45 20.79 19.05
CA GLU A 89 -5.46 21.62 17.85
C GLU A 89 -6.87 21.81 17.25
N LYS A 90 -7.79 20.88 17.56
CA LYS A 90 -9.21 20.94 17.15
C LYS A 90 -10.12 21.45 18.26
N SER A 91 -9.56 22.04 19.32
CA SER A 91 -10.33 22.71 20.37
C SER A 91 -10.99 23.97 19.80
N VAL A 92 -12.28 24.12 20.08
CA VAL A 92 -13.02 25.36 19.78
C VAL A 92 -13.20 26.12 21.07
N THR A 93 -13.14 27.45 21.03
CA THR A 93 -13.22 28.34 22.21
C THR A 93 -14.28 27.88 23.22
N GLY A 94 -13.85 27.46 24.41
CA GLY A 94 -14.69 26.98 25.49
C GLY A 94 -15.13 25.49 25.42
N ARG A 95 -14.63 24.70 24.43
CA ARG A 95 -14.86 23.25 24.35
C ARG A 95 -13.56 22.52 24.14
N GLU A 96 -13.35 21.41 24.86
CA GLU A 96 -12.24 20.49 24.63
C GLU A 96 -12.30 19.92 23.21
N GLY A 97 -11.16 19.67 22.59
CA GLY A 97 -11.06 19.02 21.30
C GLY A 97 -11.56 17.55 21.34
N PRO A 98 -11.76 16.91 20.17
CA PRO A 98 -12.27 15.54 20.13
C PRO A 98 -11.29 14.55 20.75
N GLU A 99 -11.83 13.54 21.43
CA GLU A 99 -11.08 12.41 21.96
C GLU A 99 -10.43 11.61 20.82
N GLN A 100 -9.17 11.22 21.02
CA GLN A 100 -8.42 10.41 20.06
C GLN A 100 -8.33 8.95 20.53
N TRP A 101 -8.75 8.05 19.69
CA TRP A 101 -8.77 6.60 19.94
C TRP A 101 -7.94 5.81 18.90
N ASN A 102 -6.86 6.42 18.41
CA ASN A 102 -6.02 5.88 17.35
C ASN A 102 -4.72 5.23 17.86
N GLY A 103 -4.57 5.12 19.18
CA GLY A 103 -3.35 4.58 19.81
C GLY A 103 -2.98 3.18 19.33
N MET A 104 -3.95 2.35 18.98
CA MET A 104 -3.74 0.94 18.55
C MET A 104 -4.20 0.67 17.11
N THR A 105 -4.69 1.68 16.39
CA THR A 105 -5.18 1.53 15.01
C THR A 105 -4.10 0.97 14.09
N ASN A 106 -4.44 -0.11 13.38
CA ASN A 106 -3.54 -0.82 12.48
C ASN A 106 -4.02 -0.83 11.02
N ILE A 107 -5.26 -0.38 10.77
CA ILE A 107 -5.87 -0.34 9.44
C ILE A 107 -6.77 0.89 9.27
N HIS A 108 -6.69 1.50 8.11
CA HIS A 108 -7.68 2.46 7.62
C HIS A 108 -8.27 1.92 6.31
N PRO A 109 -9.41 1.17 6.34
CA PRO A 109 -9.97 0.52 5.15
C PRO A 109 -10.15 1.48 3.97
N PHE A 110 -10.82 2.60 4.19
CA PHE A 110 -11.02 3.62 3.14
C PHE A 110 -9.69 4.23 2.64
N GLY A 111 -8.68 4.33 3.50
CA GLY A 111 -7.35 4.78 3.09
C GLY A 111 -6.66 3.79 2.14
N VAL A 112 -6.92 2.49 2.28
CA VAL A 112 -6.44 1.46 1.35
C VAL A 112 -7.28 1.46 0.07
N ASP A 113 -8.62 1.45 0.21
CA ASP A 113 -9.54 1.30 -0.92
C ASP A 113 -9.57 2.54 -1.84
N PHE A 114 -9.24 3.72 -1.31
CA PHE A 114 -9.18 4.96 -2.08
C PHE A 114 -7.77 5.57 -2.17
N ALA A 115 -6.72 4.75 -1.96
CA ALA A 115 -5.34 5.19 -2.14
C ALA A 115 -5.09 5.64 -3.59
N ASN A 116 -4.65 6.88 -3.76
CA ASN A 116 -4.33 7.41 -5.09
C ASN A 116 -3.02 6.84 -5.64
N THR A 117 -2.15 6.36 -4.77
CA THR A 117 -0.85 5.81 -5.16
C THR A 117 -0.54 4.55 -4.34
N PHE A 118 0.09 3.57 -4.98
CA PHE A 118 0.52 2.35 -4.29
C PHE A 118 1.47 2.64 -3.11
N ALA A 119 2.21 3.74 -3.19
CA ALA A 119 3.12 4.17 -2.13
C ALA A 119 2.41 4.65 -0.85
N GLU A 120 1.11 4.95 -0.91
CA GLU A 120 0.28 5.33 0.25
C GLU A 120 -0.19 4.12 1.06
N ILE A 121 -0.29 2.94 0.44
CA ILE A 121 -0.82 1.72 1.06
C ILE A 121 -0.18 1.42 2.42
N PRO A 122 1.17 1.46 2.60
CA PRO A 122 1.79 1.18 3.90
C PRO A 122 1.39 2.15 5.03
N SER A 123 0.82 3.30 4.70
CA SER A 123 0.31 4.26 5.70
C SER A 123 -1.09 3.92 6.19
N HIS A 124 -1.76 2.99 5.52
CA HIS A 124 -3.15 2.60 5.80
C HIS A 124 -3.32 1.11 6.08
N TRP A 125 -2.35 0.29 5.71
CA TRP A 125 -2.35 -1.16 5.82
C TRP A 125 -1.25 -1.63 6.77
N ASN A 126 -1.60 -2.41 7.81
CA ASN A 126 -0.64 -2.92 8.80
C ASN A 126 0.27 -1.83 9.37
N ILE A 127 -0.35 -0.74 9.79
CA ILE A 127 0.30 0.55 10.12
C ILE A 127 1.41 0.35 11.15
N ARG A 128 1.17 -0.44 12.19
CA ARG A 128 2.13 -0.65 13.27
C ARG A 128 3.39 -1.38 12.82
N THR A 129 3.21 -2.44 12.03
CA THR A 129 4.34 -3.12 11.38
C THR A 129 5.06 -2.20 10.40
N GLY A 130 4.32 -1.38 9.65
CA GLY A 130 4.91 -0.36 8.76
C GLY A 130 5.79 0.64 9.51
N ILE A 131 5.33 1.15 10.66
CA ILE A 131 6.11 2.03 11.54
C ILE A 131 7.36 1.31 12.06
N TRP A 132 7.21 0.07 12.53
CA TRP A 132 8.32 -0.75 13.01
C TRP A 132 9.38 -0.97 11.91
N LEU A 133 8.96 -1.41 10.73
CA LEU A 133 9.85 -1.61 9.57
C LEU A 133 10.56 -0.31 9.19
N ARG A 134 9.89 0.83 9.23
CA ARG A 134 10.52 2.12 8.97
C ARG A 134 11.62 2.42 9.98
N HIS A 135 11.33 2.37 11.28
CA HIS A 135 12.32 2.75 12.32
C HIS A 135 13.47 1.76 12.45
N TYR A 136 13.16 0.45 12.41
CA TYR A 136 14.15 -0.59 12.72
C TYR A 136 14.87 -1.15 11.50
N CYS A 137 14.30 -1.00 10.30
CA CYS A 137 14.92 -1.48 9.06
C CYS A 137 15.28 -0.30 8.15
N TYR A 138 14.30 0.39 7.58
CA TYR A 138 14.52 1.41 6.55
C TYR A 138 15.46 2.53 6.98
N ASP A 139 15.19 3.17 8.12
CA ASP A 139 16.00 4.29 8.63
C ASP A 139 17.39 3.84 9.07
N ARG A 140 17.53 2.60 9.56
CA ARG A 140 18.85 2.03 9.93
C ARG A 140 19.69 1.71 8.71
N ILE A 141 19.12 1.05 7.70
CA ILE A 141 19.75 0.77 6.42
C ILE A 141 20.20 2.09 5.78
N HIS A 142 19.31 3.10 5.78
CA HIS A 142 19.63 4.41 5.22
C HIS A 142 20.82 5.07 5.94
N ARG A 143 20.81 5.12 7.27
CA ARG A 143 21.91 5.66 8.08
C ARG A 143 23.23 4.93 7.84
N PHE A 144 23.21 3.60 7.78
CA PHE A 144 24.38 2.80 7.46
C PHE A 144 24.96 3.18 6.08
N ARG A 145 24.10 3.26 5.06
CA ARG A 145 24.51 3.63 3.71
C ARG A 145 25.01 5.08 3.57
N VAL A 146 24.46 6.01 4.35
CA VAL A 146 24.99 7.39 4.44
C VAL A 146 26.41 7.38 5.01
N ARG A 147 26.61 6.67 6.11
CA ARG A 147 27.92 6.56 6.77
C ARG A 147 28.98 5.95 5.86
N THR A 148 28.68 4.83 5.23
CA THR A 148 29.62 4.09 4.37
C THR A 148 29.91 4.79 3.04
N SER A 149 28.97 5.59 2.51
CA SER A 149 29.17 6.32 1.25
C SER A 149 29.92 7.65 1.41
N GLY A 150 30.11 8.14 2.63
CA GLY A 150 30.67 9.47 2.91
C GLY A 150 29.80 10.65 2.47
N LYS A 151 28.63 10.41 1.86
CA LYS A 151 27.73 11.45 1.32
C LYS A 151 26.67 11.83 2.34
N LYS A 152 26.93 12.86 3.14
CA LYS A 152 25.99 13.35 4.20
C LYS A 152 24.55 13.63 3.68
N ASN A 153 24.40 14.10 2.46
CA ASN A 153 23.10 14.47 1.86
C ASN A 153 22.52 13.36 0.95
N ARG A 154 22.91 12.10 1.15
CA ARG A 154 22.36 10.99 0.38
C ARG A 154 20.88 10.81 0.68
N LYS A 155 20.03 10.80 -0.34
CA LYS A 155 18.61 10.47 -0.20
C LYS A 155 18.41 8.95 -0.19
N ALA A 156 17.48 8.49 0.62
CA ALA A 156 17.03 7.09 0.58
C ALA A 156 16.43 6.76 -0.80
N GLY A 157 16.62 5.52 -1.24
CA GLY A 157 16.28 5.09 -2.60
C GLY A 157 15.72 3.67 -2.66
N PRO A 158 15.76 3.05 -3.85
CA PRO A 158 15.17 1.73 -4.07
C PRO A 158 15.83 0.61 -3.24
N VAL A 159 17.12 0.74 -2.92
CA VAL A 159 17.83 -0.30 -2.15
C VAL A 159 17.33 -0.35 -0.71
N GLU A 160 17.15 0.79 -0.05
CA GLU A 160 16.59 0.85 1.30
C GLU A 160 15.18 0.26 1.32
N LEU A 161 14.39 0.57 0.30
CA LEU A 161 13.04 0.04 0.15
C LEU A 161 13.05 -1.48 -0.06
N LEU A 162 13.85 -1.98 -1.02
CA LEU A 162 13.94 -3.41 -1.32
C LEU A 162 14.38 -4.22 -0.10
N LEU A 163 15.46 -3.80 0.57
CA LEU A 163 15.95 -4.50 1.76
C LEU A 163 14.92 -4.51 2.89
N THR A 164 14.17 -3.41 3.08
CA THR A 164 13.07 -3.35 4.06
C THR A 164 11.95 -4.32 3.70
N GLN A 165 11.57 -4.41 2.43
CA GLN A 165 10.55 -5.34 1.96
C GLN A 165 11.01 -6.79 2.09
N LEU A 166 12.29 -7.09 1.84
CA LEU A 166 12.84 -8.43 2.05
C LEU A 166 12.80 -8.85 3.53
N VAL A 167 13.08 -7.94 4.47
CA VAL A 167 12.89 -8.20 5.91
C VAL A 167 11.43 -8.52 6.20
N SER A 168 10.48 -7.80 5.60
CA SER A 168 9.05 -8.13 5.72
C SER A 168 8.74 -9.51 5.15
N GLY A 169 9.36 -9.88 4.03
CA GLY A 169 9.23 -11.21 3.43
C GLY A 169 9.68 -12.33 4.38
N ILE A 170 10.85 -12.17 5.02
CA ILE A 170 11.37 -13.13 6.02
C ILE A 170 10.40 -13.30 7.17
N TRP A 171 9.83 -12.20 7.66
CA TRP A 171 8.84 -12.22 8.75
C TRP A 171 7.58 -13.00 8.38
N HIS A 172 7.15 -12.99 7.11
CA HIS A 172 6.02 -13.78 6.62
C HIS A 172 6.36 -15.26 6.41
N GLY A 173 7.62 -15.59 6.18
CA GLY A 173 8.11 -16.96 6.00
C GLY A 173 9.17 -17.09 4.92
N LEU A 174 9.73 -18.31 4.81
CA LEU A 174 10.81 -18.62 3.87
C LEU A 174 10.31 -19.10 2.50
N SER A 175 9.00 -19.22 2.30
CA SER A 175 8.43 -19.64 1.02
C SER A 175 8.71 -18.60 -0.08
N ALA A 176 9.03 -19.10 -1.28
CA ALA A 176 9.45 -18.25 -2.40
C ALA A 176 8.41 -17.21 -2.80
N GLY A 177 7.11 -17.52 -2.68
CA GLY A 177 6.03 -16.60 -2.97
C GLY A 177 6.08 -15.32 -2.13
N TYR A 178 6.45 -15.39 -0.86
CA TYR A 178 6.62 -14.19 -0.03
C TYR A 178 7.78 -13.32 -0.52
N TRP A 179 8.90 -13.92 -0.90
CA TRP A 179 10.02 -13.19 -1.48
C TRP A 179 9.64 -12.50 -2.80
N MET A 180 8.89 -13.21 -3.66
CA MET A 180 8.37 -12.67 -4.91
C MET A 180 7.37 -11.54 -4.66
N PHE A 181 6.44 -11.71 -3.71
CA PHE A 181 5.48 -10.68 -3.32
C PHE A 181 6.17 -9.40 -2.85
N PHE A 182 7.06 -9.51 -1.88
CA PHE A 182 7.68 -8.33 -1.27
C PHE A 182 8.71 -7.65 -2.19
N SER A 183 9.44 -8.41 -3.01
CA SER A 183 10.30 -7.82 -4.05
C SER A 183 9.50 -7.05 -5.09
N SER A 184 8.38 -7.61 -5.55
CA SER A 184 7.46 -6.95 -6.49
C SER A 184 6.78 -5.73 -5.87
N THR A 185 6.41 -5.80 -4.59
CA THR A 185 5.89 -4.67 -3.83
C THR A 185 6.90 -3.52 -3.78
N ALA A 186 8.20 -3.80 -3.57
CA ALA A 186 9.26 -2.78 -3.62
C ALA A 186 9.34 -2.10 -4.98
N LEU A 187 9.27 -2.87 -6.06
CA LEU A 187 9.27 -2.35 -7.44
C LEU A 187 8.08 -1.42 -7.69
N ILE A 188 6.88 -1.86 -7.34
CA ILE A 188 5.63 -1.10 -7.56
C ILE A 188 5.62 0.18 -6.71
N ILE A 189 6.01 0.12 -5.44
CA ILE A 189 6.13 1.30 -4.57
C ILE A 189 7.16 2.29 -5.15
N TYR A 190 8.29 1.81 -5.64
CA TYR A 190 9.31 2.67 -6.21
C TYR A 190 8.82 3.33 -7.50
N SER A 191 8.18 2.58 -8.39
CA SER A 191 7.52 3.10 -9.60
C SER A 191 6.49 4.17 -9.24
N SER A 192 5.60 3.87 -8.29
CA SER A 192 4.56 4.78 -7.81
C SER A 192 5.12 6.10 -7.25
N ARG A 193 6.17 6.04 -6.44
CA ARG A 193 6.86 7.25 -5.92
C ARG A 193 7.47 8.10 -7.03
N ARG A 194 8.01 7.46 -8.06
CA ARG A 194 8.62 8.17 -9.18
C ARG A 194 7.59 8.83 -10.07
N THR A 195 6.51 8.12 -10.41
CA THR A 195 5.42 8.65 -11.23
C THR A 195 4.66 9.76 -10.51
N TYR A 196 4.43 9.65 -9.19
CA TYR A 196 3.84 10.72 -8.39
C TYR A 196 4.72 11.98 -8.40
N LYS A 197 6.04 11.83 -8.21
CA LYS A 197 6.97 12.96 -8.30
C LYS A 197 6.94 13.59 -9.69
N TRP A 198 6.96 12.78 -10.74
CA TRP A 198 6.89 13.23 -12.11
C TRP A 198 5.59 13.98 -12.41
N GLN A 199 4.46 13.44 -11.98
CA GLN A 199 3.16 14.10 -12.05
C GLN A 199 3.17 15.48 -11.39
N ARG A 200 3.62 15.55 -10.14
CA ARG A 200 3.68 16.80 -9.37
C ARG A 200 4.58 17.85 -10.03
N ASP A 201 5.70 17.42 -10.57
CA ASP A 201 6.72 18.31 -11.08
C ASP A 201 6.44 18.76 -12.54
N TYR A 202 5.67 18.01 -13.33
CA TYR A 202 5.56 18.19 -14.77
C TYR A 202 4.13 18.22 -15.33
N MET A 203 3.15 17.72 -14.61
CA MET A 203 1.78 17.63 -15.13
C MET A 203 1.01 18.92 -14.83
N SER A 204 0.22 19.39 -15.78
CA SER A 204 -0.67 20.54 -15.56
C SER A 204 -1.87 20.14 -14.70
N GLU A 205 -2.46 21.07 -13.97
CA GLU A 205 -3.61 20.83 -13.08
C GLU A 205 -4.79 20.17 -13.79
N ARG A 206 -5.02 20.54 -15.08
CA ARG A 206 -6.08 19.95 -15.90
C ARG A 206 -5.94 18.43 -16.03
N PHE A 207 -4.71 17.92 -16.19
CA PHE A 207 -4.45 16.49 -16.37
C PHE A 207 -4.30 15.73 -15.05
N VAL A 208 -3.99 16.40 -13.94
CA VAL A 208 -3.79 15.79 -12.63
C VAL A 208 -5.05 15.04 -12.18
N LYS A 209 -6.26 15.55 -12.46
CA LYS A 209 -7.52 14.89 -12.11
C LYS A 209 -7.65 13.51 -12.77
N TYR A 210 -7.43 13.44 -14.08
CA TYR A 210 -7.50 12.17 -14.84
C TYR A 210 -6.39 11.21 -14.42
N TRP A 211 -5.19 11.75 -14.18
CA TRP A 211 -4.08 10.96 -13.68
C TRP A 211 -4.35 10.34 -12.30
N ARG A 212 -4.99 11.05 -11.40
CA ARG A 212 -5.38 10.51 -10.08
C ARG A 212 -6.36 9.35 -10.23
N MET A 213 -7.36 9.46 -11.08
CA MET A 213 -8.30 8.36 -11.37
C MET A 213 -7.56 7.14 -11.93
N PHE A 214 -6.69 7.36 -12.90
CA PHE A 214 -5.85 6.30 -13.47
C PHE A 214 -4.96 5.66 -12.40
N SER A 215 -4.29 6.46 -11.57
CA SER A 215 -3.43 5.97 -10.49
C SER A 215 -4.19 5.16 -9.44
N LEU A 216 -5.42 5.57 -9.09
CA LEU A 216 -6.29 4.82 -8.19
C LEU A 216 -6.60 3.44 -8.76
N VAL A 217 -7.00 3.36 -10.02
CA VAL A 217 -7.26 2.08 -10.71
C VAL A 217 -6.00 1.22 -10.73
N MET A 218 -4.85 1.80 -11.12
CA MET A 218 -3.57 1.07 -11.17
C MET A 218 -3.08 0.63 -9.79
N THR A 219 -3.41 1.35 -8.73
CA THR A 219 -3.12 0.95 -7.35
C THR A 219 -3.90 -0.31 -6.97
N HIS A 220 -5.19 -0.36 -7.27
CA HIS A 220 -6.03 -1.54 -7.05
C HIS A 220 -5.58 -2.74 -7.89
N VAL A 221 -5.32 -2.50 -9.17
CA VAL A 221 -4.81 -3.52 -10.08
C VAL A 221 -3.48 -4.09 -9.58
N GLY A 222 -2.58 -3.24 -9.09
CA GLY A 222 -1.31 -3.67 -8.51
C GLY A 222 -1.49 -4.53 -7.25
N LEU A 223 -2.41 -4.16 -6.36
CA LEU A 223 -2.73 -4.95 -5.16
C LEU A 223 -3.26 -6.33 -5.52
N ILE A 224 -4.23 -6.39 -6.44
CA ILE A 224 -4.85 -7.62 -6.90
C ILE A 224 -3.82 -8.52 -7.59
N TYR A 225 -3.01 -7.95 -8.48
CA TYR A 225 -1.99 -8.68 -9.22
C TYR A 225 -0.94 -9.37 -8.33
N LEU A 226 -0.67 -8.83 -7.14
CA LEU A 226 0.26 -9.44 -6.18
C LEU A 226 -0.34 -10.63 -5.42
N THR A 227 -1.67 -10.77 -5.41
CA THR A 227 -2.41 -11.80 -4.65
C THR A 227 -1.88 -13.22 -4.85
N PRO A 228 -1.61 -13.71 -6.09
CA PRO A 228 -1.12 -15.06 -6.32
C PRO A 228 0.15 -15.40 -5.53
N ALA A 229 1.11 -14.50 -5.50
CA ALA A 229 2.38 -14.73 -4.80
C ALA A 229 2.19 -14.94 -3.29
N PHE A 230 1.21 -14.25 -2.71
CA PHE A 230 0.92 -14.34 -1.28
C PHE A 230 0.07 -15.56 -0.92
N HIS A 231 -0.79 -16.03 -1.82
CA HIS A 231 -1.72 -17.14 -1.59
C HIS A 231 -1.16 -18.50 -2.02
N LEU A 232 -0.46 -18.56 -3.16
CA LEU A 232 0.11 -19.80 -3.67
C LEU A 232 1.41 -20.18 -2.96
N VAL A 233 2.15 -19.20 -2.48
CA VAL A 233 3.43 -19.26 -1.75
C VAL A 233 4.57 -20.00 -2.46
N GLU A 234 4.30 -20.84 -3.45
CA GLU A 234 5.28 -21.59 -4.22
C GLU A 234 5.80 -20.81 -5.42
N PHE A 235 7.09 -21.00 -5.74
CA PHE A 235 7.76 -20.32 -6.84
C PHE A 235 7.12 -20.63 -8.20
N LYS A 236 6.97 -21.91 -8.52
CA LYS A 236 6.45 -22.35 -9.82
C LYS A 236 5.03 -21.88 -10.05
N GLU A 237 4.15 -22.04 -9.06
CA GLU A 237 2.74 -21.65 -9.16
C GLU A 237 2.58 -20.12 -9.24
N THR A 238 3.39 -19.37 -8.50
CA THR A 238 3.41 -17.90 -8.61
C THR A 238 3.85 -17.44 -10.00
N LEU A 239 4.90 -18.06 -10.57
CA LEU A 239 5.33 -17.76 -11.94
C LEU A 239 4.26 -18.11 -12.96
N ARG A 240 3.61 -19.29 -12.83
CA ARG A 240 2.52 -19.75 -13.68
C ARG A 240 1.36 -18.75 -13.65
N ALA A 241 0.98 -18.27 -12.48
CA ALA A 241 -0.07 -17.27 -12.32
C ALA A 241 0.31 -15.95 -13.02
N TRP A 242 1.50 -15.43 -12.80
CA TRP A 242 1.95 -14.17 -13.42
C TRP A 242 2.20 -14.30 -14.92
N ASN A 243 2.68 -15.46 -15.42
CA ASN A 243 2.77 -15.74 -16.85
C ASN A 243 1.38 -15.68 -17.51
N GLY A 244 0.38 -16.29 -16.89
CA GLY A 244 -1.00 -16.24 -17.36
C GLY A 244 -1.61 -14.82 -17.39
N MET A 245 -1.00 -13.89 -16.66
CA MET A 245 -1.34 -12.45 -16.66
C MET A 245 -0.29 -11.59 -17.38
N TYR A 246 0.59 -12.18 -18.22
CA TYR A 246 1.57 -11.48 -19.07
C TYR A 246 2.50 -10.53 -18.33
N TRP A 247 2.75 -10.70 -17.05
CA TRP A 247 3.61 -9.83 -16.23
C TRP A 247 3.28 -8.35 -16.31
N PHE A 248 2.05 -7.99 -16.67
CA PHE A 248 1.70 -6.63 -17.09
C PHE A 248 1.99 -5.56 -16.03
N VAL A 249 1.84 -5.86 -14.72
CA VAL A 249 2.14 -4.87 -13.65
C VAL A 249 3.65 -4.67 -13.51
N HIS A 250 4.45 -5.72 -13.65
CA HIS A 250 5.91 -5.59 -13.63
C HIS A 250 6.40 -4.78 -14.84
N ILE A 251 5.91 -5.11 -16.04
CA ILE A 251 6.25 -4.40 -17.29
C ILE A 251 5.85 -2.94 -17.16
N PHE A 252 4.63 -2.65 -16.71
CA PHE A 252 4.14 -1.28 -16.50
C PHE A 252 5.01 -0.52 -15.49
N SER A 253 5.39 -1.17 -14.37
CA SER A 253 6.22 -0.54 -13.34
C SER A 253 7.62 -0.20 -13.86
N ILE A 254 8.26 -1.11 -14.60
CA ILE A 254 9.58 -0.89 -15.22
C ILE A 254 9.50 0.19 -16.29
N ALA A 255 8.50 0.13 -17.17
CA ALA A 255 8.27 1.13 -18.21
C ALA A 255 8.02 2.52 -17.60
N SER A 256 7.24 2.62 -16.54
CA SER A 256 6.99 3.87 -15.82
C SER A 256 8.25 4.44 -15.20
N ILE A 257 9.11 3.61 -14.61
CA ILE A 257 10.42 4.04 -14.09
C ILE A 257 11.28 4.56 -15.24
N ALA A 258 11.39 3.82 -16.34
CA ALA A 258 12.18 4.20 -17.51
C ALA A 258 11.67 5.53 -18.09
N LEU A 259 10.36 5.68 -18.29
CA LEU A 259 9.74 6.92 -18.79
C LEU A 259 10.09 8.11 -17.90
N THR A 260 9.99 7.99 -16.58
CA THR A 260 10.33 9.07 -15.63
C THR A 260 11.82 9.42 -15.59
N ILE A 261 12.69 8.55 -16.12
CA ILE A 261 14.13 8.80 -16.25
C ILE A 261 14.42 9.51 -17.59
N LEU A 262 13.81 9.02 -18.67
CA LEU A 262 14.06 9.48 -20.03
C LEU A 262 13.37 10.83 -20.30
N VAL A 263 12.13 10.98 -19.88
CA VAL A 263 11.36 12.22 -20.08
C VAL A 263 11.62 13.17 -18.92
N ARG A 264 12.69 13.95 -19.04
CA ARG A 264 12.98 15.09 -18.15
C ARG A 264 12.83 16.38 -18.96
N PRO A 265 11.72 17.10 -18.84
CA PRO A 265 11.59 18.37 -19.56
C PRO A 265 12.57 19.41 -18.99
N GLU A 266 13.63 19.71 -19.72
CA GLU A 266 14.61 20.76 -19.36
C GLU A 266 13.95 22.14 -19.23
N ARG A 267 12.89 22.37 -20.00
CA ARG A 267 12.08 23.61 -19.98
C ARG A 267 11.49 23.96 -18.61
N TRP A 268 11.30 22.97 -17.72
CA TRP A 268 10.66 23.19 -16.43
C TRP A 268 11.61 23.75 -15.36
N LYS A 269 12.89 23.38 -15.42
CA LYS A 269 13.91 23.99 -14.55
C LYS A 269 14.07 25.49 -14.84
N LYS A 270 13.93 25.89 -16.08
CA LYS A 270 13.95 27.28 -16.51
C LYS A 270 12.71 28.03 -16.00
N ARG A 271 11.50 27.49 -16.18
CA ARG A 271 10.26 28.10 -15.66
C ARG A 271 10.24 28.26 -14.13
N LYS A 272 10.74 27.30 -13.36
CA LYS A 272 10.86 27.44 -11.89
C LYS A 272 11.85 28.53 -11.50
N LYS A 273 12.94 28.69 -12.23
CA LYS A 273 13.90 29.78 -11.99
C LYS A 273 13.29 31.13 -12.34
N ASP A 274 12.61 31.23 -13.48
CA ASP A 274 11.98 32.46 -13.95
C ASP A 274 10.84 32.90 -13.01
N PHE A 275 10.01 31.95 -12.51
CA PHE A 275 8.94 32.23 -11.54
C PHE A 275 9.49 32.59 -10.14
N ALA A 276 10.59 31.97 -9.71
CA ALA A 276 11.24 32.33 -8.45
C ALA A 276 11.93 33.67 -8.53
N ALA A 277 12.45 34.07 -9.68
CA ALA A 277 13.01 35.40 -9.95
C ALA A 277 11.90 36.48 -9.92
N SER A 278 10.79 36.26 -10.62
CA SER A 278 9.65 37.21 -10.64
C SER A 278 8.95 37.42 -9.29
N LYS A 279 9.07 36.43 -8.36
CA LYS A 279 8.60 36.60 -6.97
C LYS A 279 9.55 37.37 -6.06
N LYS A 280 10.81 37.53 -6.45
CA LYS A 280 11.78 38.33 -5.69
C LYS A 280 11.81 39.80 -6.14
N GLU A 281 11.21 40.10 -7.26
CA GLU A 281 11.09 41.44 -7.82
C GLU A 281 9.76 42.15 -7.49
N LYS A 282 8.87 41.46 -6.78
CA LYS A 282 7.63 41.99 -6.19
C LYS A 282 7.74 41.98 -4.65
#